data_2cca3a1a26c895e0b94f1bfbcea41bb3
#
_entry.id   2cca3a1a26c895e0b94f1bfbcea41bb3
#
_cell.length_a   1.000
_cell.length_b   1.000
_cell.length_c   1.000
_cell.angle_alpha   90.00
_cell.angle_beta   90.00
_cell.angle_gamma   90.00
#
_symmetry.space_group_name_H-M   'P 1'
#
loop_
_entity.id
_entity.type
_entity.pdbx_description
1 polymer ?
#
loop_
_entity_poly.entity_id
_entity_poly.type
_entity_poly.pdbx_seq_one_letter_code
_entity_poly.pdbx_strand_id
1 'polypeptide(L)'
;MPERNTPQRTLESWKQIAAYLDRSERTVRRWEASEGLPVHRREHEKQDTVFAYRHEIEAWSRLRTRCPGEILCDEAESLPQLKPAANAYLAEHDAITRTMHCYIAGARAGDGELMRPAFHPSATISGYCQGVEYSGSVEHVFQWVTANGPAPNINPRFARIEIIESIAVVHLEVQHWSGKLAGANARASDVFTLLKWNGEWKITHKLFHWHDQ
;
A
#
# COMPACT_ATOMS: atom_id res chain seq x y z
N MET A 1 17.30 -20.56 40.11
CA MET A 1 16.79 -20.35 38.74
C MET A 1 16.65 -18.86 38.56
N PRO A 2 17.50 -18.16 37.74
CA PRO A 2 17.33 -16.73 37.49
C PRO A 2 16.25 -16.53 36.43
N GLU A 3 15.26 -15.70 36.75
CA GLU A 3 14.19 -15.26 35.87
C GLU A 3 14.79 -14.56 34.63
N ARG A 4 14.44 -15.07 33.45
CA ARG A 4 14.81 -14.45 32.17
C ARG A 4 13.98 -13.17 32.01
N ASN A 5 14.63 -12.03 32.20
CA ASN A 5 14.10 -10.69 31.93
C ASN A 5 13.82 -10.56 30.42
N THR A 6 12.60 -10.87 30.01
CA THR A 6 12.11 -10.61 28.65
C THR A 6 11.90 -9.09 28.55
N PRO A 7 12.48 -8.38 27.58
CA PRO A 7 12.28 -6.94 27.47
C PRO A 7 10.79 -6.66 27.26
N GLN A 8 10.22 -5.89 28.18
CA GLN A 8 8.81 -5.50 28.18
C GLN A 8 8.46 -4.81 26.85
N ARG A 9 7.74 -5.51 25.97
CA ARG A 9 7.35 -5.01 24.64
C ARG A 9 6.28 -3.93 24.69
N THR A 10 5.64 -3.72 25.85
CA THR A 10 4.49 -2.85 26.05
C THR A 10 4.77 -1.86 27.18
N LEU A 11 4.38 -0.61 26.97
CA LEU A 11 4.42 0.47 27.97
C LEU A 11 2.99 0.67 28.49
N GLU A 12 2.74 0.47 29.77
CA GLU A 12 1.40 0.30 30.33
C GLU A 12 0.85 1.55 31.05
N SER A 13 1.46 2.70 30.87
CA SER A 13 0.99 3.95 31.47
C SER A 13 1.56 5.18 30.78
N TRP A 14 0.88 6.33 30.91
CA TRP A 14 1.40 7.61 30.46
C TRP A 14 2.81 7.91 30.98
N LYS A 15 3.08 7.53 32.24
CA LYS A 15 4.40 7.71 32.86
C LYS A 15 5.48 6.88 32.15
N GLN A 16 5.17 5.62 31.78
CA GLN A 16 6.12 4.76 31.08
C GLN A 16 6.35 5.23 29.64
N ILE A 17 5.30 5.68 28.96
CA ILE A 17 5.39 6.21 27.59
C ILE A 17 6.22 7.51 27.62
N ALA A 18 5.98 8.39 28.57
CA ALA A 18 6.71 9.64 28.76
C ALA A 18 8.19 9.40 29.07
N ALA A 19 8.49 8.47 29.97
CA ALA A 19 9.87 8.09 30.29
C ALA A 19 10.59 7.47 29.08
N TYR A 20 9.91 6.65 28.29
CA TYR A 20 10.49 6.02 27.11
C TYR A 20 10.84 7.05 26.01
N LEU A 21 10.03 8.10 25.87
CA LEU A 21 10.23 9.18 24.90
C LEU A 21 11.11 10.32 25.44
N ASP A 22 11.56 10.24 26.70
CA ASP A 22 12.29 11.29 27.41
C ASP A 22 11.55 12.63 27.33
N ARG A 23 10.25 12.62 27.66
CA ARG A 23 9.37 13.80 27.63
C ARG A 23 8.40 13.80 28.83
N SER A 24 7.75 14.96 29.06
CA SER A 24 6.72 15.05 30.09
C SER A 24 5.42 14.34 29.65
N GLU A 25 4.63 13.82 30.59
CA GLU A 25 3.31 13.23 30.31
C GLU A 25 2.38 14.21 29.55
N ARG A 26 2.46 15.50 29.89
CA ARG A 26 1.70 16.57 29.21
C ARG A 26 2.07 16.64 27.73
N THR A 27 3.33 16.52 27.39
CA THR A 27 3.82 16.53 26.01
C THR A 27 3.33 15.29 25.26
N VAL A 28 3.42 14.14 25.87
CA VAL A 28 3.03 12.87 25.26
C VAL A 28 1.52 12.83 24.99
N ARG A 29 0.70 13.30 25.91
CA ARG A 29 -0.76 13.42 25.71
C ARG A 29 -1.12 14.41 24.60
N ARG A 30 -0.37 15.52 24.48
CA ARG A 30 -0.54 16.45 23.35
C ARG A 30 -0.20 15.77 22.03
N TRP A 31 0.86 15.01 21.97
CA TRP A 31 1.26 14.28 20.76
C TRP A 31 0.26 13.20 20.35
N GLU A 32 -0.36 12.51 21.30
CA GLU A 32 -1.46 11.59 21.02
C GLU A 32 -2.64 12.35 20.40
N ALA A 33 -3.03 13.50 20.96
CA ALA A 33 -4.20 14.26 20.51
C ALA A 33 -3.97 15.00 19.17
N SER A 34 -2.75 15.51 18.90
CA SER A 34 -2.49 16.41 17.77
C SER A 34 -1.54 15.85 16.71
N GLU A 35 -0.80 14.80 17.00
CA GLU A 35 0.29 14.33 16.14
C GLU A 35 0.24 12.79 15.92
N GLY A 36 -0.84 12.14 16.38
CA GLY A 36 -1.10 10.73 16.12
C GLY A 36 -0.10 9.76 16.78
N LEU A 37 0.43 10.11 17.97
CA LEU A 37 1.22 9.16 18.75
C LEU A 37 0.36 7.90 19.04
N PRO A 38 0.82 6.68 18.69
CA PRO A 38 0.04 5.47 18.84
C PRO A 38 -0.09 5.08 20.32
N VAL A 39 -1.25 5.39 20.89
CA VAL A 39 -1.62 5.03 22.26
C VAL A 39 -2.95 4.30 22.23
N HIS A 40 -3.00 3.13 22.86
CA HIS A 40 -4.18 2.28 22.94
C HIS A 40 -4.84 2.39 24.31
N ARG A 41 -6.14 2.15 24.36
CA ARG A 41 -6.94 2.12 25.58
C ARG A 41 -7.50 0.72 25.82
N ARG A 42 -7.44 0.27 27.08
CA ARG A 42 -8.21 -0.90 27.54
C ARG A 42 -9.42 -0.40 28.30
N GLU A 43 -10.60 -0.78 27.84
CA GLU A 43 -11.84 -0.51 28.55
C GLU A 43 -11.93 -1.40 29.80
N HIS A 44 -12.01 -0.78 30.98
CA HIS A 44 -12.31 -1.43 32.24
C HIS A 44 -13.45 -0.67 32.93
N GLU A 45 -14.33 -1.39 33.63
CA GLU A 45 -15.54 -0.84 34.29
C GLU A 45 -15.31 0.34 35.26
N LYS A 46 -14.08 0.62 35.66
CA LYS A 46 -13.76 1.68 36.65
C LYS A 46 -12.64 2.67 36.27
N GLN A 47 -11.77 2.36 35.33
CA GLN A 47 -10.73 3.30 34.85
C GLN A 47 -10.15 2.84 33.51
N ASP A 48 -10.10 3.72 32.51
CA ASP A 48 -9.40 3.49 31.25
C ASP A 48 -7.90 3.45 31.46
N THR A 49 -7.29 2.30 31.22
CA THR A 49 -5.84 2.16 31.23
C THR A 49 -5.27 2.32 29.82
N VAL A 50 -4.21 3.13 29.70
CA VAL A 50 -3.53 3.34 28.44
C VAL A 50 -2.29 2.47 28.32
N PHE A 51 -2.02 2.01 27.09
CA PHE A 51 -0.78 1.31 26.78
C PHE A 51 -0.31 1.64 25.39
N ALA A 52 0.97 1.42 25.12
CA ALA A 52 1.56 1.59 23.80
C ALA A 52 2.60 0.50 23.52
N TYR A 53 2.72 0.09 22.27
CA TYR A 53 3.79 -0.81 21.85
C TYR A 53 5.04 -0.04 21.48
N ARG A 54 6.21 -0.45 21.98
CA ARG A 54 7.49 0.23 21.70
C ARG A 54 7.77 0.36 20.21
N HIS A 55 7.49 -0.69 19.44
CA HIS A 55 7.74 -0.68 17.97
C HIS A 55 6.87 0.34 17.23
N GLU A 56 5.63 0.59 17.69
CA GLU A 56 4.75 1.61 17.11
C GLU A 56 5.24 3.03 17.42
N ILE A 57 5.67 3.25 18.67
CA ILE A 57 6.27 4.53 19.08
C ILE A 57 7.55 4.81 18.29
N GLU A 58 8.39 3.81 18.09
CA GLU A 58 9.61 3.96 17.29
C GLU A 58 9.30 4.26 15.82
N ALA A 59 8.33 3.58 15.23
CA ALA A 59 7.88 3.83 13.87
C ALA A 59 7.33 5.27 13.72
N TRP A 60 6.49 5.71 14.66
CA TRP A 60 5.96 7.08 14.70
C TRP A 60 7.08 8.13 14.88
N SER A 61 8.03 7.87 15.76
CA SER A 61 9.17 8.77 15.99
C SER A 61 10.04 8.94 14.74
N ARG A 62 10.31 7.85 14.00
CA ARG A 62 11.06 7.90 12.73
C ARG A 62 10.37 8.74 11.66
N LEU A 63 9.04 8.66 11.56
CA LEU A 63 8.28 9.48 10.62
C LEU A 63 8.35 10.96 10.93
N ARG A 64 8.54 11.32 12.19
CA ARG A 64 8.62 12.71 12.67
C ARG A 64 9.99 13.35 12.47
N THR A 65 11.04 12.56 12.43
CA THR A 65 12.43 13.05 12.29
C THR A 65 12.78 13.42 10.84
N ARG A 66 11.87 13.25 9.88
CA ARG A 66 12.06 13.75 8.52
C ARG A 66 11.72 15.23 8.43
N CYS A 67 12.70 16.09 8.73
CA CYS A 67 12.67 17.49 8.28
C CYS A 67 12.88 17.53 6.76
N PRO A 68 12.12 18.34 6.00
CA PRO A 68 12.43 18.60 4.60
C PRO A 68 13.57 19.63 4.54
N GLY A 69 14.72 19.18 4.08
CA GLY A 69 15.82 20.06 3.68
C GLY A 69 17.00 20.07 4.64
N GLU A 70 17.93 19.12 4.42
CA GLU A 70 19.37 19.37 4.46
C GLU A 70 20.09 18.09 3.98
N ILE A 71 20.64 18.20 2.76
CA ILE A 71 21.64 17.26 2.26
C ILE A 71 22.97 17.73 2.82
N LEU A 72 23.51 17.07 3.82
CA LEU A 72 24.94 17.10 4.15
C LEU A 72 25.41 15.65 4.21
N CYS A 73 26.21 15.31 3.18
CA CYS A 73 27.10 14.18 3.20
C CYS A 73 28.16 14.45 4.29
N ASP A 74 28.20 13.60 5.32
CA ASP A 74 29.41 12.96 5.80
C ASP A 74 29.09 12.08 7.03
N GLU A 75 29.88 11.00 7.08
CA GLU A 75 29.92 9.93 8.08
C GLU A 75 28.98 8.75 7.84
N ALA A 76 29.54 7.82 7.08
CA ALA A 76 29.11 6.43 6.97
C ALA A 76 29.35 5.71 8.32
N GLU A 77 28.48 5.97 9.33
CA GLU A 77 28.30 5.03 10.42
C GLU A 77 27.13 4.10 10.07
N SER A 78 27.47 2.82 10.03
CA SER A 78 26.70 1.67 9.63
C SER A 78 25.26 1.71 10.20
N LEU A 79 24.30 2.13 9.37
CA LEU A 79 22.90 1.74 9.54
C LEU A 79 22.85 0.20 9.67
N PRO A 80 22.08 -0.36 10.62
CA PRO A 80 21.90 -1.79 10.66
C PRO A 80 21.39 -2.21 9.28
N GLN A 81 22.22 -2.94 8.54
CA GLN A 81 21.87 -3.45 7.22
C GLN A 81 20.58 -4.23 7.39
N LEU A 82 19.48 -3.71 6.80
CA LEU A 82 18.26 -4.49 6.64
C LEU A 82 18.68 -5.86 6.11
N LYS A 83 18.24 -6.92 6.79
CA LYS A 83 18.59 -8.30 6.40
C LYS A 83 18.41 -8.43 4.89
N PRO A 84 19.30 -9.11 4.15
CA PRO A 84 19.22 -9.23 2.69
C PRO A 84 17.84 -9.62 2.16
N ALA A 85 17.08 -10.42 2.91
CA ALA A 85 15.71 -10.80 2.61
C ALA A 85 14.70 -9.63 2.63
N ALA A 86 14.86 -8.64 3.52
CA ALA A 86 13.97 -7.49 3.57
C ALA A 86 14.19 -6.54 2.40
N ASN A 87 15.45 -6.35 1.98
CA ASN A 87 15.78 -5.55 0.80
C ASN A 87 15.28 -6.23 -0.49
N ALA A 88 15.36 -7.56 -0.57
CA ALA A 88 14.83 -8.31 -1.70
C ALA A 88 13.31 -8.17 -1.80
N TYR A 89 12.58 -8.28 -0.68
CA TYR A 89 11.13 -8.09 -0.65
C TYR A 89 10.70 -6.69 -1.11
N LEU A 90 11.38 -5.63 -0.62
CA LEU A 90 11.10 -4.25 -1.02
C LEU A 90 11.36 -4.04 -2.52
N ALA A 91 12.45 -4.61 -3.04
CA ALA A 91 12.76 -4.53 -4.47
C ALA A 91 11.68 -5.20 -5.34
N GLU A 92 11.15 -6.35 -4.90
CA GLU A 92 10.04 -7.04 -5.59
C GLU A 92 8.75 -6.22 -5.51
N HIS A 93 8.43 -5.66 -4.34
CA HIS A 93 7.28 -4.79 -4.15
C HIS A 93 7.33 -3.57 -5.09
N ASP A 94 8.48 -2.91 -5.20
CA ASP A 94 8.70 -1.78 -6.09
C ASP A 94 8.59 -2.19 -7.56
N ALA A 95 9.08 -3.38 -7.93
CA ALA A 95 8.96 -3.91 -9.28
C ALA A 95 7.50 -4.17 -9.67
N ILE A 96 6.71 -4.77 -8.77
CA ILE A 96 5.27 -4.96 -8.97
C ILE A 96 4.57 -3.61 -9.11
N THR A 97 4.88 -2.65 -8.24
CA THR A 97 4.30 -1.31 -8.28
C THR A 97 4.59 -0.62 -9.61
N ARG A 98 5.81 -0.75 -10.16
CA ARG A 98 6.13 -0.23 -11.51
C ARG A 98 5.29 -0.88 -12.60
N THR A 99 5.09 -2.21 -12.56
CA THR A 99 4.22 -2.92 -13.50
C THR A 99 2.79 -2.38 -13.44
N MET A 100 2.25 -2.19 -12.24
CA MET A 100 0.92 -1.62 -12.06
C MET A 100 0.81 -0.16 -12.52
N HIS A 101 1.88 0.62 -12.40
CA HIS A 101 1.90 1.99 -12.92
C HIS A 101 1.83 2.06 -14.44
N CYS A 102 2.36 1.08 -15.18
CA CYS A 102 2.16 1.00 -16.65
C CYS A 102 0.67 0.82 -16.98
N TYR A 103 -0.04 -0.06 -16.28
CA TYR A 103 -1.47 -0.25 -16.39
C TYR A 103 -2.25 1.05 -16.13
N ILE A 104 -1.95 1.71 -15.01
CA ILE A 104 -2.59 2.96 -14.60
C ILE A 104 -2.29 4.10 -15.61
N ALA A 105 -1.07 4.18 -16.12
CA ALA A 105 -0.68 5.18 -17.09
C ALA A 105 -1.46 5.05 -18.40
N GLY A 106 -1.65 3.81 -18.90
CA GLY A 106 -2.47 3.57 -20.07
C GLY A 106 -3.93 3.95 -19.87
N ALA A 107 -4.51 3.64 -18.70
CA ALA A 107 -5.87 4.07 -18.35
C ALA A 107 -6.00 5.59 -18.33
N ARG A 108 -5.03 6.27 -17.71
CA ARG A 108 -5.01 7.73 -17.64
C ARG A 108 -4.92 8.40 -19.01
N ALA A 109 -4.10 7.85 -19.88
CA ALA A 109 -3.90 8.34 -21.25
C ALA A 109 -5.04 7.96 -22.20
N GLY A 110 -5.82 6.93 -21.89
CA GLY A 110 -6.78 6.33 -22.81
C GLY A 110 -6.08 5.55 -23.93
N ASP A 111 -4.94 4.95 -23.62
CA ASP A 111 -4.11 4.22 -24.58
C ASP A 111 -3.84 2.81 -24.05
N GLY A 112 -4.52 1.83 -24.66
CA GLY A 112 -4.37 0.42 -24.30
C GLY A 112 -2.98 -0.13 -24.60
N GLU A 113 -2.26 0.42 -25.57
CA GLU A 113 -0.92 -0.04 -25.94
C GLU A 113 0.11 0.31 -24.85
N LEU A 114 -0.09 1.40 -24.10
CA LEU A 114 0.73 1.74 -22.96
C LEU A 114 0.56 0.75 -21.79
N MET A 115 -0.56 0.02 -21.73
CA MET A 115 -0.79 -1.03 -20.72
C MET A 115 -0.08 -2.34 -21.07
N ARG A 116 0.06 -2.63 -22.37
CA ARG A 116 0.54 -3.92 -22.88
C ARG A 116 1.82 -4.44 -22.21
N PRO A 117 2.85 -3.62 -21.96
CA PRO A 117 4.07 -4.08 -21.31
C PRO A 117 3.88 -4.64 -19.90
N ALA A 118 2.80 -4.26 -19.20
CA ALA A 118 2.49 -4.77 -17.89
C ALA A 118 1.92 -6.20 -17.90
N PHE A 119 1.40 -6.66 -19.02
CA PHE A 119 0.68 -7.93 -19.12
C PHE A 119 1.53 -9.03 -19.74
N HIS A 120 1.24 -10.26 -19.28
CA HIS A 120 1.72 -11.46 -19.96
C HIS A 120 0.98 -11.62 -21.30
N PRO A 121 1.62 -12.13 -22.37
CA PRO A 121 0.97 -12.29 -23.69
C PRO A 121 -0.32 -13.11 -23.68
N SER A 122 -0.45 -14.08 -22.77
CA SER A 122 -1.65 -14.89 -22.58
C SER A 122 -2.58 -14.41 -21.46
N ALA A 123 -2.43 -13.15 -21.03
CA ALA A 123 -3.24 -12.62 -19.94
C ALA A 123 -4.73 -12.59 -20.28
N THR A 124 -5.55 -12.79 -19.24
CA THR A 124 -7.00 -12.82 -19.34
C THR A 124 -7.65 -11.80 -18.42
N ILE A 125 -8.94 -11.55 -18.67
CA ILE A 125 -9.79 -10.70 -17.84
C ILE A 125 -11.10 -11.41 -17.54
N SER A 126 -11.64 -11.20 -16.33
CA SER A 126 -13.02 -11.57 -15.99
C SER A 126 -13.60 -10.55 -15.01
N GLY A 127 -14.90 -10.38 -15.01
CA GLY A 127 -15.56 -9.51 -14.04
C GLY A 127 -16.97 -9.12 -14.45
N TYR A 128 -17.51 -8.18 -13.68
CA TYR A 128 -18.85 -7.66 -13.87
C TYR A 128 -18.85 -6.15 -14.08
N CYS A 129 -19.64 -5.71 -15.06
CA CYS A 129 -19.94 -4.32 -15.32
C CYS A 129 -21.45 -4.19 -15.56
N GLN A 130 -22.14 -3.38 -14.77
CA GLN A 130 -23.59 -3.16 -14.89
C GLN A 130 -24.41 -4.47 -14.95
N GLY A 131 -24.04 -5.43 -14.10
CA GLY A 131 -24.71 -6.74 -14.04
C GLY A 131 -24.37 -7.71 -15.18
N VAL A 132 -23.53 -7.30 -16.15
CA VAL A 132 -23.09 -8.14 -17.27
C VAL A 132 -21.72 -8.74 -16.96
N GLU A 133 -21.60 -10.06 -17.13
CA GLU A 133 -20.33 -10.76 -17.02
C GLU A 133 -19.47 -10.54 -18.26
N TYR A 134 -18.19 -10.29 -18.00
CA TYR A 134 -17.14 -10.20 -19.02
C TYR A 134 -16.07 -11.23 -18.73
N SER A 135 -15.64 -11.97 -19.76
CA SER A 135 -14.54 -12.92 -19.68
C SER A 135 -13.83 -13.02 -21.03
N GLY A 136 -12.50 -13.12 -21.03
CA GLY A 136 -11.75 -13.28 -22.27
C GLY A 136 -10.29 -12.85 -22.21
N SER A 137 -9.74 -12.55 -23.38
CA SER A 137 -8.39 -12.04 -23.51
C SER A 137 -8.26 -10.61 -22.96
N VAL A 138 -7.11 -10.27 -22.43
CA VAL A 138 -6.79 -8.92 -21.98
C VAL A 138 -6.83 -7.88 -23.12
N GLU A 139 -6.76 -8.33 -24.38
CA GLU A 139 -6.90 -7.44 -25.54
C GLU A 139 -8.22 -6.65 -25.51
N HIS A 140 -9.26 -7.21 -24.93
CA HIS A 140 -10.53 -6.50 -24.73
C HIS A 140 -10.38 -5.28 -23.83
N VAL A 141 -9.50 -5.33 -22.83
CA VAL A 141 -9.20 -4.16 -21.96
C VAL A 141 -8.51 -3.07 -22.77
N PHE A 142 -7.50 -3.44 -23.57
CA PHE A 142 -6.75 -2.47 -24.36
C PHE A 142 -7.65 -1.74 -25.37
N GLN A 143 -8.47 -2.52 -26.08
CA GLN A 143 -9.46 -1.98 -27.01
C GLN A 143 -10.48 -1.08 -26.32
N TRP A 144 -11.00 -1.55 -25.16
CA TRP A 144 -11.98 -0.80 -24.38
C TRP A 144 -11.41 0.52 -23.85
N VAL A 145 -10.19 0.52 -23.32
CA VAL A 145 -9.51 1.72 -22.82
C VAL A 145 -9.27 2.72 -23.95
N THR A 146 -8.84 2.24 -25.13
CA THR A 146 -8.61 3.10 -26.29
C THR A 146 -9.91 3.70 -26.83
N ALA A 147 -11.01 2.94 -26.80
CA ALA A 147 -12.32 3.41 -27.26
C ALA A 147 -13.00 4.38 -26.29
N ASN A 148 -12.83 4.18 -24.98
CA ASN A 148 -13.58 4.88 -23.93
C ASN A 148 -12.75 5.84 -23.08
N GLY A 149 -11.43 5.77 -23.14
CA GLY A 149 -10.54 6.72 -22.46
C GLY A 149 -10.52 8.11 -23.09
N PRO A 150 -9.72 9.01 -22.58
CA PRO A 150 -8.84 8.89 -21.41
C PRO A 150 -9.56 8.99 -20.07
N ALA A 151 -8.89 8.54 -18.99
CA ALA A 151 -9.33 8.74 -17.60
C ALA A 151 -8.31 9.62 -16.85
N PRO A 152 -8.18 10.92 -17.18
CA PRO A 152 -7.12 11.79 -16.66
C PRO A 152 -7.17 11.95 -15.12
N ASN A 153 -8.36 11.83 -14.55
CA ASN A 153 -8.59 11.99 -13.11
C ASN A 153 -8.62 10.66 -12.34
N ILE A 154 -8.21 9.57 -13.00
CA ILE A 154 -8.17 8.25 -12.35
C ILE A 154 -7.36 8.31 -11.05
N ASN A 155 -7.97 7.83 -9.96
CA ASN A 155 -7.39 7.83 -8.63
C ASN A 155 -7.28 6.39 -8.12
N PRO A 156 -6.16 5.71 -8.39
CA PRO A 156 -5.92 4.34 -7.94
C PRO A 156 -5.37 4.32 -6.53
N ARG A 157 -5.76 3.30 -5.75
CA ARG A 157 -5.24 3.01 -4.41
C ARG A 157 -4.92 1.53 -4.31
N PHE A 158 -3.67 1.22 -3.99
CA PHE A 158 -3.27 -0.15 -3.65
C PHE A 158 -3.84 -0.50 -2.27
N ALA A 159 -4.86 -1.35 -2.25
CA ALA A 159 -5.44 -1.86 -1.02
C ALA A 159 -4.59 -2.99 -0.42
N ARG A 160 -3.98 -3.81 -1.29
CA ARG A 160 -3.11 -4.91 -0.88
C ARG A 160 -2.15 -5.29 -2.00
N ILE A 161 -0.91 -5.61 -1.63
CA ILE A 161 0.06 -6.32 -2.46
C ILE A 161 0.56 -7.50 -1.63
N GLU A 162 0.39 -8.71 -2.14
CA GLU A 162 0.87 -9.93 -1.52
C GLU A 162 1.82 -10.65 -2.48
N ILE A 163 3.00 -10.99 -1.99
CA ILE A 163 4.07 -11.59 -2.79
C ILE A 163 4.39 -12.96 -2.20
N ILE A 164 4.34 -13.98 -3.05
CA ILE A 164 4.68 -15.35 -2.70
C ILE A 164 5.66 -15.86 -3.76
N GLU A 165 6.96 -15.73 -3.47
CA GLU A 165 8.04 -16.15 -4.37
C GLU A 165 7.91 -15.50 -5.77
N SER A 166 7.57 -16.29 -6.78
CA SER A 166 7.44 -15.86 -8.18
C SER A 166 6.02 -15.44 -8.58
N ILE A 167 5.07 -15.42 -7.63
CA ILE A 167 3.69 -15.01 -7.88
C ILE A 167 3.29 -13.88 -6.94
N ALA A 168 2.37 -13.04 -7.39
CA ALA A 168 1.82 -11.98 -6.56
C ALA A 168 0.33 -11.76 -6.82
N VAL A 169 -0.35 -11.19 -5.82
CA VAL A 169 -1.72 -10.70 -5.93
C VAL A 169 -1.73 -9.22 -5.56
N VAL A 170 -2.36 -8.42 -6.41
CA VAL A 170 -2.55 -6.97 -6.17
C VAL A 170 -4.04 -6.68 -6.16
N HIS A 171 -4.51 -6.04 -5.08
CA HIS A 171 -5.85 -5.46 -4.99
C HIS A 171 -5.74 -3.95 -5.19
N LEU A 172 -6.41 -3.43 -6.22
CA LEU A 172 -6.43 -2.04 -6.59
C LEU A 172 -7.86 -1.49 -6.55
N GLU A 173 -8.10 -0.50 -5.72
CA GLU A 173 -9.34 0.28 -5.72
C GLU A 173 -9.17 1.50 -6.62
N VAL A 174 -10.12 1.72 -7.52
CA VAL A 174 -10.04 2.78 -8.51
C VAL A 174 -11.28 3.66 -8.46
N GLN A 175 -11.06 4.97 -8.45
CA GLN A 175 -12.09 5.99 -8.60
C GLN A 175 -11.85 6.80 -9.88
N HIS A 176 -12.91 7.38 -10.44
CA HIS A 176 -12.85 8.22 -11.64
C HIS A 176 -12.24 7.51 -12.87
N TRP A 177 -12.65 6.22 -13.07
CA TRP A 177 -12.03 5.34 -14.04
C TRP A 177 -12.14 5.85 -15.49
N SER A 178 -13.24 6.35 -15.97
CA SER A 178 -13.37 6.65 -17.41
C SER A 178 -13.97 8.03 -17.70
N GLY A 179 -13.41 8.68 -18.72
CA GLY A 179 -13.89 9.98 -19.20
C GLY A 179 -15.19 9.93 -19.99
N LYS A 180 -15.45 8.88 -20.81
CA LYS A 180 -16.61 8.79 -21.69
C LYS A 180 -17.80 8.06 -21.11
N LEU A 181 -17.56 7.01 -20.32
CA LEU A 181 -18.62 6.18 -19.75
C LEU A 181 -19.04 6.64 -18.36
N ALA A 182 -18.26 7.45 -17.73
CA ALA A 182 -18.45 7.77 -16.37
C ALA A 182 -19.22 9.06 -16.23
N GLY A 183 -20.28 9.00 -15.51
CA GLY A 183 -20.54 10.06 -14.55
C GLY A 183 -19.28 10.26 -13.68
N ALA A 184 -19.11 11.41 -13.03
CA ALA A 184 -17.90 11.83 -12.33
C ALA A 184 -17.36 10.87 -11.24
N ASN A 185 -18.04 9.77 -10.95
CA ASN A 185 -17.82 8.90 -9.79
C ASN A 185 -17.64 7.42 -10.11
N ALA A 186 -17.31 7.03 -11.35
CA ALA A 186 -17.10 5.63 -11.68
C ALA A 186 -16.02 4.99 -10.78
N ARG A 187 -16.38 3.84 -10.19
CA ARG A 187 -15.52 3.09 -9.26
C ARG A 187 -15.37 1.66 -9.74
N ALA A 188 -14.19 1.10 -9.56
CA ALA A 188 -13.93 -0.30 -9.80
C ALA A 188 -13.02 -0.87 -8.70
N SER A 189 -13.27 -2.12 -8.34
CA SER A 189 -12.34 -2.93 -7.55
C SER A 189 -11.69 -3.94 -8.48
N ASP A 190 -10.38 -3.87 -8.60
CA ASP A 190 -9.59 -4.74 -9.46
C ASP A 190 -8.69 -5.65 -8.61
N VAL A 191 -8.70 -6.95 -8.92
CA VAL A 191 -7.74 -7.90 -8.37
C VAL A 191 -6.89 -8.45 -9.51
N PHE A 192 -5.58 -8.35 -9.38
CA PHE A 192 -4.63 -8.84 -10.37
C PHE A 192 -3.84 -10.00 -9.80
N THR A 193 -3.62 -11.04 -10.62
CA THR A 193 -2.57 -12.02 -10.37
C THR A 193 -1.38 -11.71 -11.25
N LEU A 194 -0.18 -11.81 -10.70
CA LEU A 194 1.06 -11.56 -11.41
C LEU A 194 1.99 -12.77 -11.30
N LEU A 195 2.81 -12.93 -12.31
CA LEU A 195 3.88 -13.93 -12.38
C LEU A 195 5.21 -13.21 -12.69
N LYS A 196 6.28 -13.63 -12.04
CA LYS A 196 7.64 -13.22 -12.39
C LYS A 196 8.11 -14.03 -13.59
N TRP A 197 7.98 -13.44 -14.78
CA TRP A 197 8.27 -14.06 -16.07
C TRP A 197 9.50 -13.39 -16.70
N ASN A 198 10.53 -14.19 -17.00
CA ASN A 198 11.82 -13.72 -17.51
C ASN A 198 12.46 -12.60 -16.65
N GLY A 199 12.31 -12.70 -15.33
CA GLY A 199 12.85 -11.71 -14.38
C GLY A 199 11.99 -10.47 -14.18
N GLU A 200 10.90 -10.30 -14.92
CA GLU A 200 9.96 -9.18 -14.81
C GLU A 200 8.59 -9.61 -14.29
N TRP A 201 7.93 -8.77 -13.53
CA TRP A 201 6.55 -9.01 -13.12
C TRP A 201 5.57 -8.70 -14.25
N LYS A 202 4.72 -9.67 -14.58
CA LYS A 202 3.68 -9.54 -15.60
C LYS A 202 2.33 -9.93 -15.03
N ILE A 203 1.30 -9.14 -15.34
CA ILE A 203 -0.08 -9.45 -15.00
C ILE A 203 -0.55 -10.63 -15.85
N THR A 204 -1.05 -11.68 -15.22
CA THR A 204 -1.58 -12.89 -15.88
C THR A 204 -3.10 -12.92 -15.92
N HIS A 205 -3.74 -12.30 -14.94
CA HIS A 205 -5.18 -12.16 -14.92
C HIS A 205 -5.62 -10.88 -14.25
N LYS A 206 -6.68 -10.27 -14.76
CA LYS A 206 -7.40 -9.17 -14.16
C LYS A 206 -8.81 -9.61 -13.82
N LEU A 207 -9.16 -9.67 -12.55
CA LEU A 207 -10.54 -9.81 -12.08
C LEU A 207 -11.04 -8.43 -11.66
N PHE A 208 -12.25 -8.06 -12.09
CA PHE A 208 -12.78 -6.73 -11.78
C PHE A 208 -14.25 -6.75 -11.40
N HIS A 209 -14.64 -5.79 -10.59
CA HIS A 209 -16.03 -5.46 -10.32
C HIS A 209 -16.23 -3.95 -10.52
N TRP A 210 -17.10 -3.60 -11.45
CA TRP A 210 -17.52 -2.22 -11.65
C TRP A 210 -18.68 -1.92 -10.73
N HIS A 211 -18.53 -0.91 -9.88
CA HIS A 211 -19.59 -0.53 -8.93
C HIS A 211 -20.62 0.34 -9.62
N ASP A 212 -21.88 -0.09 -9.55
CA ASP A 212 -23.00 0.71 -9.98
C ASP A 212 -23.13 1.94 -9.08
N GLN A 213 -23.52 3.07 -9.70
CA GLN A 213 -23.69 4.35 -8.98
C GLN A 213 -25.06 4.42 -8.30
#